data_e10974bb8ddc51682707305f999f4c31
#
_entry.id   e10974bb8ddc51682707305f999f4c31
#
_cell.length_a   1.000
_cell.length_b   1.000
_cell.length_c   1.000
_cell.angle_alpha   90.00
_cell.angle_beta   90.00
_cell.angle_gamma   90.00
#
_symmetry.space_group_name_H-M   'P 1'
#
loop_
_entity.id
_entity.type
_entity.pdbx_description
1 polymer ?
#
loop_
_entity_poly.entity_id
_entity_poly.type
_entity_poly.pdbx_seq_one_letter_code
_entity_poly.pdbx_strand_id
1 'polypeptide(L)'
;MRLVTWNVAGRVARQPEQAQVIAALRADVVALQEVTARTLPMWRVALADAGLVACETALDLPAIRTGRKVLGVLTAAREPLTRLPAPPDAPWPERVLSCAAADGIEVLNVHSPIAPAPDLAKIRTHEAVAAYLAGRPPGRRIVCGDLNTPRRELPDGDVMTFAWSSAGRLRPERGERWDRAERLLVHGLRQAGWADAFRALHGYAEREASWTFRQDRGGWRLDHILVQGLRPVACAYAHDWRRAGLSDHSALVADLAES
;
A
#
# COMPACT_ATOMS: atom_id res chain seq x y z
N MET A 1 -12.22 13.01 3.66
CA MET A 1 -11.73 12.34 2.44
C MET A 1 -11.82 10.84 2.62
N ARG A 2 -12.39 10.10 1.64
CA ARG A 2 -12.39 8.64 1.62
C ARG A 2 -11.28 8.11 0.71
N LEU A 3 -10.38 7.32 1.25
CA LEU A 3 -9.29 6.66 0.55
C LEU A 3 -9.50 5.14 0.51
N VAL A 4 -9.23 4.55 -0.66
CA VAL A 4 -9.16 3.09 -0.84
C VAL A 4 -7.76 2.71 -1.29
N THR A 5 -7.14 1.73 -0.64
CA THR A 5 -5.93 1.08 -1.16
C THR A 5 -6.20 -0.40 -1.38
N TRP A 6 -5.77 -0.94 -2.54
CA TRP A 6 -6.03 -2.32 -2.89
C TRP A 6 -5.00 -2.92 -3.86
N ASN A 7 -4.40 -4.03 -3.47
CA ASN A 7 -3.67 -4.89 -4.38
C ASN A 7 -4.69 -5.71 -5.20
N VAL A 8 -4.80 -5.43 -6.51
CA VAL A 8 -5.79 -6.03 -7.42
C VAL A 8 -5.31 -7.33 -8.07
N ALA A 9 -4.13 -7.85 -7.66
CA ALA A 9 -3.53 -9.11 -8.11
C ALA A 9 -3.31 -9.23 -9.64
N GLY A 10 -3.29 -8.12 -10.36
CA GLY A 10 -3.14 -8.10 -11.82
C GLY A 10 -4.20 -8.91 -12.58
N ARG A 11 -5.39 -9.09 -12.01
CA ARG A 11 -6.44 -9.94 -12.56
C ARG A 11 -7.19 -9.26 -13.69
N VAL A 12 -7.02 -9.75 -14.92
CA VAL A 12 -7.72 -9.21 -16.10
C VAL A 12 -9.22 -9.57 -16.09
N ALA A 13 -9.55 -10.85 -15.84
CA ALA A 13 -10.93 -11.33 -15.92
C ALA A 13 -11.83 -10.79 -14.79
N ARG A 14 -11.27 -10.40 -13.67
CA ARG A 14 -12.02 -9.86 -12.51
C ARG A 14 -12.07 -8.34 -12.47
N GLN A 15 -11.36 -7.66 -13.36
CA GLN A 15 -11.26 -6.20 -13.34
C GLN A 15 -12.61 -5.47 -13.43
N PRO A 16 -13.59 -5.89 -14.26
CA PRO A 16 -14.91 -5.23 -14.28
C PRO A 16 -15.62 -5.28 -12.92
N GLU A 17 -15.60 -6.44 -12.27
CA GLU A 17 -16.19 -6.61 -10.93
C GLU A 17 -15.42 -5.80 -9.87
N GLN A 18 -14.08 -5.78 -9.95
CA GLN A 18 -13.23 -4.96 -9.09
C GLN A 18 -13.58 -3.46 -9.24
N ALA A 19 -13.72 -2.97 -10.46
CA ALA A 19 -14.08 -1.59 -10.74
C ALA A 19 -15.47 -1.24 -10.20
N GLN A 20 -16.44 -2.15 -10.34
CA GLN A 20 -17.80 -1.96 -9.84
C GLN A 20 -17.86 -1.78 -8.32
N VAL A 21 -17.12 -2.60 -7.57
CA VAL A 21 -17.09 -2.48 -6.09
C VAL A 21 -16.38 -1.22 -5.63
N ILE A 22 -15.33 -0.76 -6.35
CA ILE A 22 -14.66 0.52 -6.08
C ILE A 22 -15.63 1.69 -6.34
N ALA A 23 -16.34 1.69 -7.46
CA ALA A 23 -17.28 2.75 -7.82
C ALA A 23 -18.39 2.91 -6.75
N ALA A 24 -18.87 1.80 -6.19
CA ALA A 24 -19.90 1.80 -5.15
C ALA A 24 -19.45 2.50 -3.85
N LEU A 25 -18.16 2.55 -3.55
CA LEU A 25 -17.63 3.22 -2.36
C LEU A 25 -17.63 4.75 -2.47
N ARG A 26 -17.75 5.32 -3.67
CA ARG A 26 -17.64 6.77 -3.92
C ARG A 26 -16.39 7.38 -3.28
N ALA A 27 -15.27 6.68 -3.40
CA ALA A 27 -13.99 7.14 -2.86
C ALA A 27 -13.54 8.46 -3.50
N ASP A 28 -12.82 9.28 -2.73
CA ASP A 28 -12.19 10.50 -3.23
C ASP A 28 -10.83 10.19 -3.87
N VAL A 29 -10.12 9.19 -3.29
CA VAL A 29 -8.82 8.71 -3.78
C VAL A 29 -8.80 7.19 -3.77
N VAL A 30 -8.25 6.60 -4.84
CA VAL A 30 -8.03 5.16 -4.99
C VAL A 30 -6.56 4.91 -5.33
N ALA A 31 -5.90 4.07 -4.55
CA ALA A 31 -4.51 3.63 -4.73
C ALA A 31 -4.47 2.12 -5.03
N LEU A 32 -4.16 1.74 -6.25
CA LEU A 32 -4.11 0.35 -6.70
C LEU A 32 -2.67 -0.16 -6.81
N GLN A 33 -2.46 -1.40 -6.43
CA GLN A 33 -1.20 -2.13 -6.62
C GLN A 33 -1.44 -3.32 -7.55
N GLU A 34 -0.38 -3.81 -8.17
CA GLU A 34 -0.40 -4.86 -9.20
C GLU A 34 -1.20 -4.51 -10.46
N VAL A 35 -1.28 -3.24 -10.82
CA VAL A 35 -1.75 -2.82 -12.13
C VAL A 35 -0.69 -3.22 -13.17
N THR A 36 -1.12 -3.72 -14.33
CA THR A 36 -0.25 -4.13 -15.44
C THR A 36 -0.51 -3.26 -16.66
N ALA A 37 0.43 -3.20 -17.60
CA ALA A 37 0.22 -2.52 -18.90
C ALA A 37 -1.04 -3.01 -19.62
N ARG A 38 -1.39 -4.29 -19.45
CA ARG A 38 -2.59 -4.89 -20.05
C ARG A 38 -3.88 -4.39 -19.39
N THR A 39 -3.88 -4.19 -18.06
CA THR A 39 -5.08 -3.79 -17.31
C THR A 39 -5.23 -2.27 -17.19
N LEU A 40 -4.16 -1.51 -17.39
CA LEU A 40 -4.13 -0.06 -17.22
C LEU A 40 -5.18 0.69 -18.05
N PRO A 41 -5.37 0.43 -19.37
CA PRO A 41 -6.38 1.15 -20.15
C PRO A 41 -7.81 0.96 -19.59
N MET A 42 -8.15 -0.27 -19.18
CA MET A 42 -9.45 -0.58 -18.58
C MET A 42 -9.63 0.12 -17.22
N TRP A 43 -8.55 0.17 -16.39
CA TRP A 43 -8.59 0.90 -15.12
C TRP A 43 -8.84 2.39 -15.33
N ARG A 44 -8.16 3.03 -16.29
CA ARG A 44 -8.37 4.45 -16.60
C ARG A 44 -9.82 4.76 -16.95
N VAL A 45 -10.44 3.95 -17.81
CA VAL A 45 -11.85 4.12 -18.19
C VAL A 45 -12.76 3.90 -16.99
N ALA A 46 -12.64 2.76 -16.31
CA ALA A 46 -13.53 2.41 -15.22
C ALA A 46 -13.45 3.38 -14.02
N LEU A 47 -12.27 3.89 -13.71
CA LEU A 47 -12.09 4.89 -12.64
C LEU A 47 -12.66 6.25 -13.05
N ALA A 48 -12.49 6.66 -14.32
CA ALA A 48 -13.10 7.89 -14.84
C ALA A 48 -14.64 7.81 -14.81
N ASP A 49 -15.22 6.67 -15.20
CA ASP A 49 -16.67 6.41 -15.13
C ASP A 49 -17.19 6.46 -13.68
N ALA A 50 -16.35 6.08 -12.71
CA ALA A 50 -16.66 6.21 -11.28
C ALA A 50 -16.46 7.65 -10.74
N GLY A 51 -16.08 8.61 -11.61
CA GLY A 51 -15.83 10.01 -11.25
C GLY A 51 -14.43 10.29 -10.70
N LEU A 52 -13.50 9.35 -10.82
CA LEU A 52 -12.08 9.51 -10.46
C LEU A 52 -11.32 9.93 -11.73
N VAL A 53 -11.48 11.19 -12.11
CA VAL A 53 -11.06 11.73 -13.43
C VAL A 53 -9.55 11.98 -13.54
N ALA A 54 -8.87 12.20 -12.43
CA ALA A 54 -7.41 12.30 -12.38
C ALA A 54 -6.80 10.92 -12.13
N CYS A 55 -5.84 10.52 -12.96
CA CYS A 55 -5.23 9.19 -12.88
C CYS A 55 -3.75 9.23 -13.23
N GLU A 56 -2.91 8.93 -12.25
CA GLU A 56 -1.46 8.82 -12.37
C GLU A 56 -1.01 7.36 -12.17
N THR A 57 0.02 6.94 -12.89
CA THR A 57 0.59 5.60 -12.72
C THR A 57 2.11 5.61 -12.86
N ALA A 58 2.76 4.77 -12.06
CA ALA A 58 4.19 4.57 -12.16
C ALA A 58 4.60 3.74 -13.41
N LEU A 59 3.64 3.13 -14.11
CA LEU A 59 3.91 2.41 -15.38
C LEU A 59 4.28 3.35 -16.55
N ASP A 60 3.99 4.65 -16.43
CA ASP A 60 4.36 5.66 -17.43
C ASP A 60 5.78 6.25 -17.20
N LEU A 61 6.51 5.77 -16.19
CA LEU A 61 7.88 6.20 -15.93
C LEU A 61 8.86 5.60 -16.96
N PRO A 62 9.88 6.36 -17.41
CA PRO A 62 10.81 5.89 -18.44
C PRO A 62 11.76 4.80 -17.97
N ALA A 63 11.97 4.68 -16.65
CA ALA A 63 12.96 3.77 -16.05
C ALA A 63 12.33 2.51 -15.42
N ILE A 64 11.13 2.10 -15.87
CA ILE A 64 10.51 0.87 -15.36
C ILE A 64 11.28 -0.37 -15.84
N ARG A 65 11.20 -1.43 -15.04
CA ARG A 65 11.75 -2.73 -15.45
C ARG A 65 11.06 -3.24 -16.71
N THR A 66 11.81 -3.94 -17.54
CA THR A 66 11.28 -4.65 -18.70
C THR A 66 11.05 -6.11 -18.36
N GLY A 67 10.06 -6.74 -18.97
CA GLY A 67 9.79 -8.17 -18.76
C GLY A 67 8.33 -8.56 -18.97
N ARG A 68 8.05 -9.83 -18.84
CA ARG A 68 6.73 -10.42 -19.15
C ARG A 68 5.61 -9.94 -18.25
N LYS A 69 5.90 -9.61 -16.99
CA LYS A 69 4.91 -9.18 -16.01
C LYS A 69 5.49 -8.08 -15.12
N VAL A 70 5.39 -6.85 -15.58
CA VAL A 70 5.67 -5.68 -14.75
C VAL A 70 4.39 -5.34 -13.98
N LEU A 71 4.51 -5.27 -12.66
CA LEU A 71 3.43 -4.92 -11.74
C LEU A 71 3.69 -3.50 -11.24
N GLY A 72 2.82 -2.58 -11.62
CA GLY A 72 2.92 -1.18 -11.23
C GLY A 72 1.84 -0.75 -10.24
N VAL A 73 1.94 0.51 -9.84
CA VAL A 73 0.94 1.17 -9.00
C VAL A 73 0.23 2.27 -9.78
N LEU A 74 -1.02 2.54 -9.38
CA LEU A 74 -1.87 3.57 -9.95
C LEU A 74 -2.57 4.31 -8.81
N THR A 75 -2.63 5.64 -8.89
CA THR A 75 -3.42 6.48 -8.00
C THR A 75 -4.40 7.29 -8.82
N ALA A 76 -5.68 7.23 -8.47
CA ALA A 76 -6.72 8.02 -9.10
C ALA A 76 -7.50 8.83 -8.06
N ALA A 77 -8.00 10.01 -8.46
CA ALA A 77 -8.75 10.90 -7.59
C ALA A 77 -9.87 11.61 -8.33
N ARG A 78 -10.86 12.11 -7.57
CA ARG A 78 -11.91 12.99 -8.10
C ARG A 78 -11.37 14.35 -8.48
N GLU A 79 -10.47 14.88 -7.66
CA GLU A 79 -9.80 16.16 -7.86
C GLU A 79 -8.47 15.97 -8.61
N PRO A 80 -7.93 17.03 -9.22
CA PRO A 80 -6.65 16.98 -9.92
C PRO A 80 -5.54 16.41 -9.06
N LEU A 81 -4.69 15.57 -9.68
CA LEU A 81 -3.48 15.02 -9.09
C LEU A 81 -2.25 15.61 -9.77
N THR A 82 -1.28 16.01 -8.97
CA THR A 82 0.06 16.39 -9.45
C THR A 82 1.05 15.31 -9.05
N ARG A 83 1.73 14.72 -10.02
CA ARG A 83 2.82 13.76 -9.73
C ARG A 83 3.97 14.48 -9.03
N LEU A 84 4.42 13.92 -7.92
CA LEU A 84 5.59 14.37 -7.18
C LEU A 84 6.80 13.45 -7.47
N PRO A 85 8.04 13.93 -7.20
CA PRO A 85 9.20 13.04 -7.19
C PRO A 85 8.96 11.84 -6.26
N ALA A 86 9.18 10.64 -6.77
CA ALA A 86 9.13 9.41 -5.97
C ALA A 86 10.48 9.19 -5.27
N PRO A 87 10.58 8.27 -4.28
CA PRO A 87 11.84 7.86 -3.67
C PRO A 87 12.89 7.48 -4.73
N PRO A 88 14.01 8.24 -4.88
CA PRO A 88 14.93 8.09 -6.00
C PRO A 88 15.64 6.73 -6.02
N ASP A 89 15.89 6.16 -4.85
CA ASP A 89 16.65 4.91 -4.70
C ASP A 89 15.78 3.65 -4.67
N ALA A 90 14.49 3.78 -4.96
CA ALA A 90 13.60 2.64 -5.05
C ALA A 90 14.01 1.74 -6.24
N PRO A 91 14.38 0.45 -6.00
CA PRO A 91 14.96 -0.40 -7.04
C PRO A 91 13.97 -0.78 -8.15
N TRP A 92 12.67 -0.68 -7.86
CA TRP A 92 11.58 -0.95 -8.79
C TRP A 92 10.65 0.26 -8.84
N PRO A 93 10.98 1.29 -9.64
CA PRO A 93 10.28 2.58 -9.66
C PRO A 93 8.80 2.45 -10.04
N GLU A 94 8.43 1.45 -10.84
CA GLU A 94 7.04 1.18 -11.18
C GLU A 94 6.16 0.79 -9.97
N ARG A 95 6.76 0.50 -8.83
CA ARG A 95 6.05 0.10 -7.61
C ARG A 95 5.89 1.19 -6.56
N VAL A 96 6.31 2.40 -6.88
CA VAL A 96 6.21 3.54 -5.97
C VAL A 96 5.75 4.77 -6.73
N LEU A 97 4.67 5.40 -6.28
CA LEU A 97 4.11 6.59 -6.91
C LEU A 97 3.75 7.62 -5.84
N SER A 98 4.29 8.82 -5.97
CA SER A 98 3.97 9.96 -5.13
C SER A 98 3.13 10.96 -5.92
N CYS A 99 1.99 11.37 -5.36
CA CYS A 99 1.11 12.39 -5.93
C CYS A 99 0.66 13.36 -4.85
N ALA A 100 0.37 14.61 -5.22
CA ALA A 100 -0.36 15.55 -4.40
C ALA A 100 -1.76 15.74 -4.97
N ALA A 101 -2.78 15.70 -4.12
CA ALA A 101 -4.13 16.13 -4.44
C ALA A 101 -4.24 17.66 -4.44
N ALA A 102 -5.30 18.22 -5.01
CA ALA A 102 -5.49 19.67 -5.14
C ALA A 102 -5.50 20.42 -3.81
N ASP A 103 -5.94 19.76 -2.73
CA ASP A 103 -5.94 20.28 -1.36
C ASP A 103 -4.57 20.21 -0.66
N GLY A 104 -3.54 19.74 -1.36
CA GLY A 104 -2.17 19.60 -0.86
C GLY A 104 -1.91 18.33 -0.02
N ILE A 105 -2.84 17.40 0.04
CA ILE A 105 -2.58 16.08 0.66
C ILE A 105 -1.69 15.25 -0.26
N GLU A 106 -0.55 14.82 0.27
CA GLU A 106 0.38 13.96 -0.47
C GLU A 106 0.03 12.48 -0.25
N VAL A 107 -0.06 11.71 -1.32
CA VAL A 107 -0.33 10.27 -1.30
C VAL A 107 0.86 9.53 -1.91
N LEU A 108 1.52 8.70 -1.10
CA LEU A 108 2.58 7.79 -1.52
C LEU A 108 2.01 6.37 -1.59
N ASN A 109 1.75 5.90 -2.81
CA ASN A 109 1.27 4.55 -3.09
C ASN A 109 2.46 3.62 -3.30
N VAL A 110 2.56 2.58 -2.47
CA VAL A 110 3.71 1.65 -2.44
C VAL A 110 3.23 0.21 -2.61
N HIS A 111 3.87 -0.51 -3.54
CA HIS A 111 3.81 -1.96 -3.61
C HIS A 111 5.22 -2.53 -3.34
N SER A 112 5.50 -2.85 -2.10
CA SER A 112 6.80 -3.40 -1.73
C SER A 112 7.02 -4.77 -2.39
N PRO A 113 8.22 -5.06 -2.92
CA PRO A 113 8.55 -6.40 -3.39
C PRO A 113 8.39 -7.46 -2.29
N ILE A 114 8.06 -8.68 -2.69
CA ILE A 114 8.02 -9.84 -1.76
C ILE A 114 9.43 -10.26 -1.33
N ALA A 115 9.52 -11.03 -0.24
CA ALA A 115 10.79 -11.50 0.31
C ALA A 115 11.75 -12.20 -0.69
N PRO A 116 11.28 -13.06 -1.62
CA PRO A 116 12.17 -13.70 -2.61
C PRO A 116 12.67 -12.80 -3.74
N ALA A 117 12.27 -11.52 -3.78
CA ALA A 117 12.72 -10.63 -4.82
C ALA A 117 14.27 -10.47 -4.81
N PRO A 118 14.91 -10.44 -6.01
CA PRO A 118 16.37 -10.38 -6.11
C PRO A 118 16.92 -9.06 -5.57
N ASP A 119 18.23 -9.04 -5.32
CA ASP A 119 19.02 -7.83 -4.99
C ASP A 119 18.51 -7.06 -3.78
N LEU A 120 17.93 -7.75 -2.81
CA LEU A 120 17.30 -7.15 -1.64
C LEU A 120 16.26 -6.08 -2.00
N ALA A 121 15.56 -6.23 -3.14
CA ALA A 121 14.67 -5.22 -3.67
C ALA A 121 13.61 -4.76 -2.63
N LYS A 122 13.06 -5.68 -1.83
CA LYS A 122 12.16 -5.34 -0.73
C LYS A 122 12.80 -4.39 0.26
N ILE A 123 13.98 -4.74 0.75
CA ILE A 123 14.71 -4.02 1.79
C ILE A 123 15.11 -2.63 1.29
N ARG A 124 15.67 -2.56 0.09
CA ARG A 124 16.03 -1.30 -0.55
C ARG A 124 14.80 -0.40 -0.79
N THR A 125 13.66 -0.96 -1.13
CA THR A 125 12.41 -0.20 -1.25
C THR A 125 12.00 0.41 0.09
N HIS A 126 12.06 -0.36 1.19
CA HIS A 126 11.72 0.15 2.53
C HIS A 126 12.69 1.23 2.99
N GLU A 127 14.00 1.03 2.78
CA GLU A 127 15.02 2.02 3.10
C GLU A 127 14.82 3.32 2.30
N ALA A 128 14.57 3.22 0.98
CA ALA A 128 14.34 4.36 0.10
C ALA A 128 13.07 5.14 0.48
N VAL A 129 11.95 4.45 0.74
CA VAL A 129 10.70 5.10 1.18
C VAL A 129 10.88 5.80 2.51
N ALA A 130 11.50 5.15 3.50
CA ALA A 130 11.75 5.75 4.81
C ALA A 130 12.65 6.98 4.72
N ALA A 131 13.75 6.92 3.96
CA ALA A 131 14.64 8.05 3.74
C ALA A 131 13.93 9.23 3.04
N TYR A 132 13.12 8.94 2.01
CA TYR A 132 12.32 9.95 1.32
C TYR A 132 11.36 10.67 2.28
N LEU A 133 10.66 9.94 3.14
CA LEU A 133 9.72 10.53 4.09
C LEU A 133 10.43 11.33 5.19
N ALA A 134 11.57 10.85 5.69
CA ALA A 134 12.36 11.53 6.71
C ALA A 134 12.97 12.85 6.21
N GLY A 135 13.28 12.96 4.92
CA GLY A 135 13.81 14.17 4.30
C GLY A 135 12.78 15.27 4.01
N ARG A 136 11.50 15.07 4.36
CA ARG A 136 10.42 16.01 4.07
C ARG A 136 9.87 16.67 5.35
N PRO A 137 9.52 17.97 5.29
CA PRO A 137 8.93 18.64 6.45
C PRO A 137 7.57 17.98 6.80
N PRO A 138 7.11 18.05 8.07
CA PRO A 138 5.78 17.57 8.44
C PRO A 138 4.68 18.18 7.58
N GLY A 139 3.63 17.41 7.27
CA GLY A 139 2.54 17.86 6.40
C GLY A 139 1.39 16.87 6.40
N ARG A 140 0.35 17.16 5.61
CA ARG A 140 -0.77 16.24 5.38
C ARG A 140 -0.36 15.17 4.38
N ARG A 141 -0.05 13.98 4.87
CA ARG A 141 0.52 12.90 4.07
C ARG A 141 -0.09 11.56 4.37
N ILE A 142 -0.12 10.72 3.35
CA ILE A 142 -0.58 9.35 3.38
C ILE A 142 0.49 8.47 2.73
N VAL A 143 0.86 7.39 3.42
CA VAL A 143 1.55 6.24 2.84
C VAL A 143 0.56 5.09 2.82
N CYS A 144 0.29 4.52 1.66
CA CYS A 144 -0.64 3.42 1.55
C CYS A 144 -0.18 2.36 0.54
N GLY A 145 -0.75 1.18 0.63
CA GLY A 145 -0.51 0.10 -0.29
C GLY A 145 -0.12 -1.21 0.38
N ASP A 146 0.31 -2.15 -0.45
CA ASP A 146 0.85 -3.43 -0.04
C ASP A 146 2.33 -3.27 0.33
N LEU A 147 2.60 -3.14 1.62
CA LEU A 147 3.96 -2.99 2.14
C LEU A 147 4.68 -4.33 2.32
N ASN A 148 3.97 -5.46 2.12
CA ASN A 148 4.50 -6.80 2.31
C ASN A 148 5.17 -7.02 3.68
N THR A 149 4.76 -6.27 4.71
CA THR A 149 5.26 -6.28 6.10
C THR A 149 4.16 -5.77 7.03
N PRO A 150 4.18 -6.09 8.34
CA PRO A 150 5.05 -7.02 9.02
C PRO A 150 4.55 -8.48 8.92
N ARG A 151 5.35 -9.42 9.38
CA ARG A 151 4.91 -10.81 9.56
C ARG A 151 3.87 -10.94 10.67
N ARG A 152 4.00 -10.14 11.74
CA ARG A 152 3.09 -10.12 12.88
C ARG A 152 3.21 -8.78 13.60
N GLU A 153 2.09 -8.24 14.02
CA GLU A 153 2.03 -7.16 14.98
C GLU A 153 1.80 -7.73 16.39
N LEU A 154 2.44 -7.13 17.37
CA LEU A 154 2.32 -7.52 18.77
C LEU A 154 1.33 -6.63 19.50
N PRO A 155 0.75 -7.07 20.63
CA PRO A 155 -0.26 -6.28 21.39
C PRO A 155 0.25 -4.91 21.89
N ASP A 156 1.56 -4.78 22.12
CA ASP A 156 2.23 -3.52 22.50
C ASP A 156 2.50 -2.59 21.31
N GLY A 157 2.15 -3.06 20.09
CA GLY A 157 2.38 -2.36 18.83
C GLY A 157 3.78 -2.54 18.27
N ASP A 158 4.64 -3.35 18.87
CA ASP A 158 5.87 -3.79 18.20
C ASP A 158 5.56 -4.78 17.06
N VAL A 159 6.54 -5.09 16.24
CA VAL A 159 6.37 -5.95 15.06
C VAL A 159 7.43 -7.04 15.02
N MET A 160 7.01 -8.23 14.62
CA MET A 160 7.90 -9.27 14.16
C MET A 160 7.96 -9.21 12.63
N THR A 161 9.14 -9.04 12.10
CA THR A 161 9.39 -8.96 10.64
C THR A 161 9.53 -10.34 10.02
N PHE A 162 9.58 -10.41 8.69
CA PHE A 162 9.89 -11.66 7.99
C PHE A 162 11.37 -12.08 8.13
N ALA A 163 12.24 -11.25 8.70
CA ALA A 163 13.58 -11.67 9.10
C ALA A 163 13.57 -12.79 10.15
N TRP A 164 12.49 -12.89 10.92
CA TRP A 164 12.35 -13.89 11.97
C TRP A 164 11.58 -15.13 11.52
N SER A 165 11.98 -16.29 11.99
CA SER A 165 11.24 -17.54 11.83
C SER A 165 9.99 -17.55 12.73
N SER A 166 9.09 -18.56 12.54
CA SER A 166 7.95 -18.77 13.44
C SER A 166 8.38 -19.13 14.87
N ALA A 167 9.59 -19.70 15.01
CA ALA A 167 10.17 -20.04 16.31
C ALA A 167 10.92 -18.87 16.98
N GLY A 168 10.77 -17.63 16.46
CA GLY A 168 11.42 -16.44 17.04
C GLY A 168 12.94 -16.40 16.88
N ARG A 169 13.49 -17.04 15.84
CA ARG A 169 14.93 -17.01 15.54
C ARG A 169 15.17 -16.15 14.32
N LEU A 170 16.17 -15.27 14.39
CA LEU A 170 16.62 -14.50 13.23
C LEU A 170 17.12 -15.48 12.15
N ARG A 171 16.66 -15.31 10.93
CA ARG A 171 17.05 -16.13 9.77
C ARG A 171 18.40 -15.67 9.26
N PRO A 172 19.43 -16.51 9.22
CA PRO A 172 20.79 -16.12 8.79
C PRO A 172 20.81 -15.50 7.38
N GLU A 173 19.98 -16.02 6.47
CA GLU A 173 19.89 -15.57 5.09
C GLU A 173 19.24 -14.16 4.93
N ARG A 174 18.64 -13.64 5.99
CA ARG A 174 18.05 -12.30 6.03
C ARG A 174 18.86 -11.33 6.88
N GLY A 175 19.16 -11.70 8.11
CA GLY A 175 20.00 -10.94 9.02
C GLY A 175 19.34 -9.65 9.55
N GLU A 176 20.14 -8.90 10.29
CA GLU A 176 19.66 -7.69 11.00
C GLU A 176 19.27 -6.53 10.07
N ARG A 177 19.95 -6.38 8.91
CA ARG A 177 19.59 -5.32 7.95
C ARG A 177 18.15 -5.51 7.47
N TRP A 178 17.75 -6.76 7.23
CA TRP A 178 16.40 -7.09 6.84
C TRP A 178 15.40 -6.71 7.92
N ASP A 179 15.68 -7.11 9.16
CA ASP A 179 14.80 -6.80 10.30
C ASP A 179 14.63 -5.27 10.47
N ARG A 180 15.73 -4.54 10.47
CA ARG A 180 15.70 -3.07 10.57
C ARG A 180 14.90 -2.43 9.45
N ALA A 181 15.11 -2.84 8.20
CA ALA A 181 14.45 -2.23 7.06
C ALA A 181 12.93 -2.49 7.04
N GLU A 182 12.49 -3.71 7.36
CA GLU A 182 11.04 -3.98 7.46
C GLU A 182 10.37 -3.21 8.60
N ARG A 183 11.09 -2.89 9.67
CA ARG A 183 10.58 -2.07 10.78
C ARG A 183 10.39 -0.60 10.40
N LEU A 184 11.13 -0.08 9.41
CA LEU A 184 11.13 1.36 9.07
C LEU A 184 9.73 1.89 8.70
N LEU A 185 8.92 1.12 7.98
CA LEU A 185 7.65 1.62 7.47
C LEU A 185 6.54 1.55 8.53
N VAL A 186 6.06 0.38 8.90
CA VAL A 186 4.89 0.30 9.80
C VAL A 186 5.23 0.74 11.22
N HIS A 187 6.28 0.17 11.83
CA HIS A 187 6.68 0.48 13.20
C HIS A 187 7.39 1.84 13.28
N GLY A 188 8.36 2.10 12.40
CA GLY A 188 9.19 3.30 12.43
C GLY A 188 8.39 4.57 12.11
N LEU A 189 7.51 4.55 11.12
CA LEU A 189 6.65 5.70 10.84
C LEU A 189 5.74 6.02 12.03
N ARG A 190 5.19 5.01 12.71
CA ARG A 190 4.40 5.23 13.92
C ARG A 190 5.24 5.91 15.01
N GLN A 191 6.48 5.48 15.24
CA GLN A 191 7.40 6.15 16.19
C GLN A 191 7.72 7.60 15.78
N ALA A 192 7.69 7.89 14.47
CA ALA A 192 7.85 9.22 13.90
C ALA A 192 6.54 10.05 13.89
N GLY A 193 5.50 9.63 14.63
CA GLY A 193 4.26 10.37 14.80
C GLY A 193 3.22 10.16 13.70
N TRP A 194 3.38 9.15 12.83
CA TRP A 194 2.34 8.74 11.90
C TRP A 194 1.31 7.85 12.59
N ALA A 195 0.04 7.99 12.23
CA ALA A 195 -1.01 7.10 12.67
C ALA A 195 -1.25 6.00 11.62
N ASP A 196 -1.21 4.73 12.01
CA ASP A 196 -1.79 3.65 11.22
C ASP A 196 -3.31 3.74 11.35
N ALA A 197 -4.01 3.99 10.24
CA ALA A 197 -5.43 4.31 10.24
C ALA A 197 -6.28 3.19 10.86
N PHE A 198 -5.94 1.92 10.60
CA PHE A 198 -6.65 0.79 11.20
C PHE A 198 -6.33 0.69 12.70
N ARG A 199 -5.05 0.74 13.07
CA ARG A 199 -4.62 0.55 14.47
C ARG A 199 -5.02 1.71 15.39
N ALA A 200 -5.11 2.92 14.88
CA ALA A 200 -5.60 4.08 15.63
C ALA A 200 -7.05 3.92 16.09
N LEU A 201 -7.87 3.16 15.36
CA LEU A 201 -9.28 2.95 15.67
C LEU A 201 -9.56 1.62 16.38
N HIS A 202 -8.80 0.56 16.05
CA HIS A 202 -9.08 -0.80 16.53
C HIS A 202 -8.05 -1.32 17.56
N GLY A 203 -6.93 -0.61 17.72
CA GLY A 203 -5.84 -1.06 18.60
C GLY A 203 -5.09 -2.28 18.04
N TYR A 204 -4.24 -2.86 18.88
CA TYR A 204 -3.37 -3.99 18.50
C TYR A 204 -3.83 -5.35 19.06
N ALA A 205 -4.85 -5.36 19.92
CA ALA A 205 -5.41 -6.60 20.47
C ALA A 205 -6.18 -7.40 19.39
N GLU A 206 -6.81 -6.70 18.45
CA GLU A 206 -7.53 -7.30 17.34
C GLU A 206 -6.54 -7.86 16.30
N ARG A 207 -6.68 -9.14 15.99
CA ARG A 207 -5.91 -9.77 14.92
C ARG A 207 -6.59 -9.50 13.59
N GLU A 208 -5.82 -8.97 12.64
CA GLU A 208 -6.30 -8.64 11.32
C GLU A 208 -5.36 -9.18 10.25
N ALA A 209 -5.92 -9.52 9.06
CA ALA A 209 -5.16 -10.00 7.91
C ALA A 209 -5.77 -9.48 6.61
N SER A 210 -4.98 -8.76 5.83
CA SER A 210 -5.38 -8.34 4.49
C SER A 210 -5.15 -9.43 3.45
N TRP A 211 -4.17 -10.30 3.67
CA TRP A 211 -3.86 -11.48 2.88
C TRP A 211 -3.91 -12.73 3.77
N THR A 212 -4.50 -13.83 3.29
CA THR A 212 -4.67 -15.04 4.09
C THR A 212 -4.09 -16.27 3.40
N PHE A 213 -3.68 -17.24 4.21
CA PHE A 213 -3.36 -18.58 3.73
C PHE A 213 -4.61 -19.26 3.18
N ARG A 214 -4.42 -20.32 2.39
CA ARG A 214 -5.55 -21.13 1.89
C ARG A 214 -6.49 -21.50 3.03
N GLN A 215 -7.81 -21.42 2.78
CA GLN A 215 -8.88 -21.74 3.72
C GLN A 215 -8.93 -20.82 4.96
N ASP A 216 -8.46 -19.57 4.84
CA ASP A 216 -8.45 -18.57 5.93
C ASP A 216 -7.81 -19.06 7.25
N ARG A 217 -6.86 -19.99 7.15
CA ARG A 217 -6.09 -20.52 8.30
C ARG A 217 -5.01 -19.57 8.77
N GLY A 218 -5.36 -18.30 8.99
CA GLY A 218 -4.45 -17.23 9.34
C GLY A 218 -3.95 -16.46 8.11
N GLY A 219 -3.17 -15.42 8.36
CA GLY A 219 -2.70 -14.51 7.31
C GLY A 219 -1.80 -13.43 7.86
N TRP A 220 -1.58 -12.41 7.06
CA TRP A 220 -0.78 -11.25 7.39
C TRP A 220 -1.52 -9.95 7.03
N ARG A 221 -1.36 -8.94 7.84
CA ARG A 221 -1.79 -7.59 7.52
C ARG A 221 -0.66 -6.90 6.76
N LEU A 222 -0.74 -6.92 5.43
CA LEU A 222 0.30 -6.43 4.51
C LEU A 222 -0.06 -5.08 3.89
N ASP A 223 -1.36 -4.78 3.83
CA ASP A 223 -1.91 -3.56 3.24
C ASP A 223 -2.18 -2.55 4.35
N HIS A 224 -1.68 -1.34 4.19
CA HIS A 224 -1.69 -0.30 5.22
C HIS A 224 -2.14 1.05 4.66
N ILE A 225 -2.68 1.89 5.55
CA ILE A 225 -2.85 3.33 5.38
C ILE A 225 -2.24 3.98 6.60
N LEU A 226 -1.14 4.69 6.41
CA LEU A 226 -0.41 5.43 7.44
C LEU A 226 -0.55 6.92 7.13
N VAL A 227 -0.94 7.72 8.11
CA VAL A 227 -1.25 9.14 7.91
C VAL A 227 -0.46 10.04 8.85
N GLN A 228 -0.10 11.23 8.36
CA GLN A 228 0.50 12.32 9.13
C GLN A 228 -0.30 13.60 8.86
N GLY A 229 -0.60 14.38 9.90
CA GLY A 229 -1.40 15.60 9.79
C GLY A 229 -2.84 15.37 9.34
N LEU A 230 -3.33 14.14 9.47
CA LEU A 230 -4.70 13.70 9.21
C LEU A 230 -5.13 12.74 10.33
N ARG A 231 -6.43 12.73 10.63
CA ARG A 231 -7.03 11.87 11.65
C ARG A 231 -7.93 10.81 11.01
N PRO A 232 -7.73 9.51 11.27
CA PRO A 232 -8.66 8.47 10.87
C PRO A 232 -10.02 8.62 11.60
N VAL A 233 -11.11 8.53 10.83
CA VAL A 233 -12.49 8.57 11.33
C VAL A 233 -13.15 7.21 11.25
N ALA A 234 -12.91 6.50 10.14
CA ALA A 234 -13.30 5.11 9.94
C ALA A 234 -12.20 4.39 9.16
N CYS A 235 -12.00 3.11 9.44
CA CYS A 235 -11.07 2.27 8.69
C CYS A 235 -11.48 0.80 8.79
N ALA A 236 -11.62 0.12 7.65
CA ALA A 236 -12.00 -1.28 7.62
C ALA A 236 -11.46 -1.99 6.38
N TYR A 237 -11.22 -3.30 6.50
CA TYR A 237 -10.89 -4.16 5.38
C TYR A 237 -12.16 -4.71 4.71
N ALA A 238 -12.23 -4.62 3.39
CA ALA A 238 -13.29 -5.20 2.57
C ALA A 238 -13.02 -6.69 2.30
N HIS A 239 -13.15 -7.52 3.34
CA HIS A 239 -12.88 -8.96 3.26
C HIS A 239 -13.78 -9.71 2.29
N ASP A 240 -15.02 -9.24 2.11
CA ASP A 240 -15.97 -9.87 1.21
C ASP A 240 -15.50 -9.83 -0.24
N TRP A 241 -14.72 -8.81 -0.64
CA TRP A 241 -14.14 -8.75 -1.97
C TRP A 241 -13.10 -9.84 -2.19
N ARG A 242 -12.28 -10.12 -1.15
CA ARG A 242 -11.31 -11.21 -1.19
C ARG A 242 -12.02 -12.57 -1.17
N ARG A 243 -13.05 -12.74 -0.32
CA ARG A 243 -13.85 -13.97 -0.27
C ARG A 243 -14.59 -14.26 -1.58
N ALA A 244 -15.05 -13.20 -2.29
CA ALA A 244 -15.63 -13.30 -3.62
C ALA A 244 -14.58 -13.59 -4.73
N GLY A 245 -13.30 -13.71 -4.36
CA GLY A 245 -12.22 -14.01 -5.30
C GLY A 245 -11.87 -12.86 -6.24
N LEU A 246 -12.23 -11.61 -5.90
CA LEU A 246 -11.87 -10.44 -6.70
C LEU A 246 -10.37 -10.19 -6.67
N SER A 247 -9.73 -10.35 -5.51
CA SER A 247 -8.28 -10.36 -5.31
C SER A 247 -7.94 -11.41 -4.25
N ASP A 248 -6.67 -11.71 -4.05
CA ASP A 248 -6.15 -12.45 -2.89
C ASP A 248 -5.82 -11.51 -1.71
N HIS A 249 -5.93 -10.19 -1.92
CA HIS A 249 -5.89 -9.17 -0.88
C HIS A 249 -7.27 -8.56 -0.62
N SER A 250 -7.56 -8.24 0.64
CA SER A 250 -8.68 -7.40 1.04
C SER A 250 -8.30 -5.94 0.83
N ALA A 251 -9.17 -5.15 0.19
CA ALA A 251 -8.96 -3.71 0.11
C ALA A 251 -9.06 -3.09 1.51
N LEU A 252 -8.29 -2.03 1.77
CA LEU A 252 -8.40 -1.21 2.96
C LEU A 252 -9.06 0.12 2.60
N VAL A 253 -10.13 0.44 3.31
CA VAL A 253 -10.91 1.68 3.12
C VAL A 253 -10.81 2.52 4.37
N ALA A 254 -10.46 3.80 4.24
CA ALA A 254 -10.39 4.73 5.35
C ALA A 254 -11.11 6.04 5.04
N ASP A 255 -11.85 6.56 6.02
CA ASP A 255 -12.33 7.93 6.05
C ASP A 255 -11.38 8.75 6.92
N LEU A 256 -10.84 9.83 6.37
CA LEU A 256 -9.84 10.69 6.99
C LEU A 256 -10.39 12.12 7.11
N ALA A 257 -10.16 12.75 8.26
CA ALA A 257 -10.44 14.15 8.52
C ALA A 257 -9.13 14.94 8.74
N GLU A 258 -9.18 16.24 8.70
CA GLU A 258 -8.09 17.10 9.17
C GLU A 258 -7.87 16.90 10.69
N SER A 259 -6.61 17.02 11.10
CA SER A 259 -6.21 16.90 12.52
C SER A 259 -6.48 18.18 13.30
#